data_2edc4407856d7b1366e9f7c9d3c30ab5
#
_entry.id   2edc4407856d7b1366e9f7c9d3c30ab5
#
_cell.length_a   1.000
_cell.length_b   1.000
_cell.length_c   1.000
_cell.angle_alpha   90.00
_cell.angle_beta   90.00
_cell.angle_gamma   90.00
#
_symmetry.space_group_name_H-M   'P 1'
#
loop_
_entity.id
_entity.type
_entity.pdbx_description
1 polymer ?
#
loop_
_entity_poly.entity_id
_entity_poly.type
_entity_poly.pdbx_seq_one_letter_code
_entity_poly.pdbx_strand_id
1 'polypeptide(L)'
;MIDVHTCILPQIKDGPKNKDEFLEMANILVKEGVTKVVVTPLCDGKVSSWRANVDLANDWLQTSSLSLTVLPGQKVIASNHMTLFSQDFYSMTINESGKYMLLQVPEDMGIEVLETIAYELQLKGIVPVLNEPESHPLFLDNPAHLYKLVKNGAVVQLSAQSILGGNGSKFKKAAYQFIDHGLAHVIASGVNRENYQQYGLQKAYSAVSKKYGNSKLYRFIENAEAIASGKAVYKQEPERIKKTKFLGIF
;
A
#
# COMPACT_ATOMS: atom_id res chain seq x y z
N MET A 1 13.12 3.22 -8.06
CA MET A 1 11.89 2.51 -7.57
C MET A 1 10.88 3.52 -7.01
N ILE A 2 9.60 3.18 -7.01
CA ILE A 2 8.54 3.98 -6.37
C ILE A 2 8.03 3.22 -5.14
N ASP A 3 7.90 3.92 -4.00
CA ASP A 3 7.23 3.41 -2.80
C ASP A 3 5.83 4.07 -2.71
N VAL A 4 4.78 3.28 -2.83
CA VAL A 4 3.40 3.78 -2.97
C VAL A 4 2.65 3.96 -1.64
N HIS A 5 3.30 3.69 -0.51
CA HIS A 5 2.72 3.87 0.82
C HIS A 5 3.80 4.27 1.83
N THR A 6 3.83 5.55 2.20
CA THR A 6 4.78 6.10 3.17
C THR A 6 4.14 7.16 4.06
N CYS A 7 4.65 7.33 5.28
CA CYS A 7 4.27 8.39 6.21
C CYS A 7 5.46 9.31 6.50
N ILE A 8 6.18 9.74 5.46
CA ILE A 8 7.35 10.64 5.59
C ILE A 8 7.01 12.12 5.45
N LEU A 9 5.72 12.47 5.38
CA LEU A 9 5.31 13.86 5.24
C LEU A 9 5.54 14.62 6.56
N PRO A 10 6.19 15.80 6.54
CA PRO A 10 6.38 16.60 7.76
C PRO A 10 5.06 17.12 8.31
N GLN A 11 5.02 17.38 9.62
CA GLN A 11 3.89 17.98 10.33
C GLN A 11 2.58 17.17 10.29
N ILE A 12 2.64 15.89 9.96
CA ILE A 12 1.51 14.96 10.12
C ILE A 12 1.78 13.97 11.26
N LYS A 13 0.72 13.32 11.72
CA LYS A 13 0.85 12.19 12.64
C LYS A 13 1.72 11.10 11.99
N ASP A 14 2.62 10.51 12.74
CA ASP A 14 3.55 9.45 12.32
C ASP A 14 4.62 9.90 11.28
N GLY A 15 4.60 11.16 10.85
CA GLY A 15 5.63 11.77 10.00
C GLY A 15 6.78 12.40 10.79
N PRO A 16 7.84 12.88 10.09
CA PRO A 16 8.98 13.56 10.70
C PRO A 16 8.55 14.86 11.38
N LYS A 17 9.21 15.18 12.50
CA LYS A 17 8.90 16.37 13.32
C LYS A 17 9.41 17.68 12.70
N ASN A 18 10.51 17.59 11.95
CA ASN A 18 11.22 18.74 11.40
C ASN A 18 11.93 18.38 10.09
N LYS A 19 12.59 19.38 9.49
CA LYS A 19 13.34 19.22 8.23
C LYS A 19 14.48 18.21 8.33
N ASP A 20 15.23 18.21 9.42
CA ASP A 20 16.41 17.36 9.56
C ASP A 20 16.00 15.88 9.63
N GLU A 21 14.98 15.55 10.43
CA GLU A 21 14.43 14.20 10.50
C GLU A 21 13.82 13.75 9.16
N PHE A 22 13.13 14.67 8.44
CA PHE A 22 12.65 14.39 7.09
C PHE A 22 13.78 14.05 6.12
N LEU A 23 14.85 14.84 6.10
CA LEU A 23 15.99 14.60 5.22
C LEU A 23 16.76 13.33 5.60
N GLU A 24 16.84 12.99 6.88
CA GLU A 24 17.40 11.72 7.33
C GLU A 24 16.58 10.53 6.78
N MET A 25 15.23 10.56 6.93
CA MET A 25 14.35 9.55 6.38
C MET A 25 14.48 9.46 4.85
N ALA A 26 14.44 10.61 4.16
CA ALA A 26 14.59 10.67 2.71
C ALA A 26 15.92 10.09 2.21
N ASN A 27 17.02 10.34 2.94
CA ASN A 27 18.33 9.81 2.60
C ASN A 27 18.39 8.27 2.69
N ILE A 28 17.69 7.68 3.66
CA ILE A 28 17.60 6.22 3.78
C ILE A 28 16.86 5.64 2.56
N LEU A 29 15.74 6.24 2.15
CA LEU A 29 14.99 5.80 0.99
C LEU A 29 15.81 5.90 -0.32
N VAL A 30 16.52 7.03 -0.50
CA VAL A 30 17.38 7.23 -1.68
C VAL A 30 18.53 6.20 -1.72
N LYS A 31 19.13 5.87 -0.59
CA LYS A 31 20.16 4.80 -0.49
C LYS A 31 19.62 3.42 -0.88
N GLU A 32 18.35 3.17 -0.67
CA GLU A 32 17.67 1.95 -1.12
C GLU A 32 17.22 2.02 -2.61
N GLY A 33 17.57 3.10 -3.33
CA GLY A 33 17.26 3.28 -4.76
C GLY A 33 15.82 3.76 -5.04
N VAL A 34 15.14 4.33 -4.04
CA VAL A 34 13.83 4.96 -4.22
C VAL A 34 14.01 6.35 -4.80
N THR A 35 13.25 6.66 -5.85
CA THR A 35 13.29 7.96 -6.53
C THR A 35 11.99 8.74 -6.38
N LYS A 36 10.90 8.05 -6.05
CA LYS A 36 9.59 8.66 -5.79
C LYS A 36 8.91 7.94 -4.63
N VAL A 37 8.19 8.69 -3.81
CA VAL A 37 7.35 8.16 -2.75
C VAL A 37 5.96 8.76 -2.85
N VAL A 38 4.94 7.95 -2.59
CA VAL A 38 3.58 8.47 -2.36
C VAL A 38 3.39 8.57 -0.86
N VAL A 39 3.14 9.77 -0.38
CA VAL A 39 2.75 9.98 1.01
C VAL A 39 1.28 9.64 1.17
N THR A 40 0.97 8.91 2.22
CA THR A 40 -0.38 8.40 2.47
C THR A 40 -0.80 8.65 3.92
N PRO A 41 -0.90 9.94 4.34
CA PRO A 41 -1.46 10.25 5.64
C PRO A 41 -2.86 9.65 5.75
N LEU A 42 -3.24 9.27 6.97
CA LEU A 42 -4.58 8.77 7.22
C LEU A 42 -5.59 9.89 6.96
N CYS A 43 -6.57 9.61 6.11
CA CYS A 43 -7.67 10.54 5.85
C CYS A 43 -8.59 10.58 7.07
N ASP A 44 -8.60 11.72 7.77
CA ASP A 44 -9.43 11.99 8.94
C ASP A 44 -10.70 12.81 8.59
N GLY A 45 -11.00 12.96 7.31
CA GLY A 45 -12.12 13.76 6.80
C GLY A 45 -11.87 15.28 6.82
N LYS A 46 -10.71 15.73 7.28
CA LYS A 46 -10.30 17.15 7.21
C LYS A 46 -9.48 17.37 5.95
N VAL A 47 -10.12 17.95 4.95
CA VAL A 47 -9.43 18.36 3.72
C VAL A 47 -8.49 19.52 4.06
N SER A 48 -7.23 19.45 3.66
CA SER A 48 -6.43 20.60 3.25
C SER A 48 -5.06 20.87 3.86
N SER A 49 -4.74 20.51 5.11
CA SER A 49 -3.44 20.95 5.65
C SER A 49 -2.24 20.12 5.13
N TRP A 50 -2.45 18.85 4.83
CA TRP A 50 -1.36 17.94 4.44
C TRP A 50 -0.81 18.23 3.03
N ARG A 51 -1.62 18.78 2.12
CA ARG A 51 -1.19 19.08 0.74
C ARG A 51 -0.05 20.09 0.68
N ALA A 52 -0.15 21.18 1.44
CA ALA A 52 0.92 22.17 1.54
C ALA A 52 2.23 21.56 2.08
N ASN A 53 2.15 20.50 2.88
CA ASN A 53 3.32 19.80 3.39
C ASN A 53 4.01 18.95 2.30
N VAL A 54 3.31 18.55 1.24
CA VAL A 54 3.93 17.89 0.05
C VAL A 54 4.82 18.88 -0.67
N ASP A 55 4.32 20.09 -0.90
CA ASP A 55 5.08 21.16 -1.55
C ASP A 55 6.30 21.54 -0.69
N LEU A 56 6.10 21.73 0.61
CA LEU A 56 7.18 21.99 1.57
C LEU A 56 8.25 20.87 1.57
N ALA A 57 7.85 19.60 1.53
CA ALA A 57 8.78 18.47 1.48
C ALA A 57 9.59 18.48 0.19
N ASN A 58 8.96 18.74 -0.95
CA ASN A 58 9.65 18.84 -2.24
C ASN A 58 10.60 20.05 -2.29
N ASP A 59 10.23 21.20 -1.73
CA ASP A 59 11.12 22.38 -1.60
C ASP A 59 12.36 22.06 -0.76
N TRP A 60 12.20 21.31 0.34
CA TRP A 60 13.35 20.86 1.12
C TRP A 60 14.27 19.91 0.34
N LEU A 61 13.69 19.02 -0.46
CA LEU A 61 14.45 18.11 -1.33
C LEU A 61 15.20 18.86 -2.44
N GLN A 62 14.60 19.88 -3.06
CA GLN A 62 15.27 20.70 -4.06
C GLN A 62 16.50 21.43 -3.53
N THR A 63 16.49 21.81 -2.25
CA THR A 63 17.64 22.46 -1.58
C THR A 63 18.65 21.46 -1.01
N SER A 64 18.38 20.17 -1.15
CA SER A 64 19.23 19.07 -0.74
C SER A 64 19.92 18.40 -1.94
N SER A 65 20.86 17.49 -1.69
CA SER A 65 21.46 16.65 -2.74
C SER A 65 20.67 15.36 -3.00
N LEU A 66 19.47 15.20 -2.42
CA LEU A 66 18.69 13.97 -2.50
C LEU A 66 17.77 13.96 -3.72
N SER A 67 17.95 12.95 -4.58
CA SER A 67 17.11 12.72 -5.76
C SER A 67 15.85 11.95 -5.40
N LEU A 68 14.94 12.58 -4.67
CA LEU A 68 13.65 12.03 -4.27
C LEU A 68 12.52 13.00 -4.64
N THR A 69 11.38 12.48 -5.07
CA THR A 69 10.15 13.26 -5.29
C THR A 69 9.05 12.73 -4.38
N VAL A 70 8.37 13.62 -3.68
CA VAL A 70 7.18 13.30 -2.87
C VAL A 70 5.93 13.54 -3.70
N LEU A 71 5.12 12.51 -3.86
CA LEU A 71 3.84 12.54 -4.56
C LEU A 71 2.70 12.53 -3.54
N PRO A 72 1.59 13.24 -3.82
CA PRO A 72 0.43 13.29 -2.93
C PRO A 72 -0.35 11.98 -2.94
N GLY A 73 -1.09 11.71 -1.88
CA GLY A 73 -2.04 10.60 -1.76
C GLY A 73 -2.56 10.50 -0.34
N GLN A 74 -3.53 9.65 -0.12
CA GLN A 74 -4.09 9.42 1.21
C GLN A 74 -4.37 7.92 1.43
N LYS A 75 -4.30 7.49 2.70
CA LYS A 75 -4.85 6.22 3.15
C LYS A 75 -6.22 6.47 3.75
N VAL A 76 -7.24 5.90 3.14
CA VAL A 76 -8.64 6.13 3.49
C VAL A 76 -9.17 4.96 4.31
N ILE A 77 -9.79 5.24 5.46
CA ILE A 77 -10.44 4.20 6.25
C ILE A 77 -11.73 3.81 5.55
N ALA A 78 -11.85 2.53 5.20
CA ALA A 78 -13.09 2.00 4.65
C ALA A 78 -14.21 2.14 5.68
N SER A 79 -15.33 2.73 5.29
CA SER A 79 -16.49 2.93 6.16
C SER A 79 -17.78 2.94 5.35
N ASN A 80 -18.90 2.59 5.99
CA ASN A 80 -20.25 2.60 5.38
C ASN A 80 -20.66 3.98 4.85
N HIS A 81 -20.01 5.03 5.31
CA HIS A 81 -20.32 6.41 4.94
C HIS A 81 -19.34 6.97 3.90
N MET A 82 -18.36 6.18 3.44
CA MET A 82 -17.30 6.65 2.55
C MET A 82 -17.87 7.22 1.23
N THR A 83 -18.96 6.67 0.75
CA THR A 83 -19.62 7.10 -0.48
C THR A 83 -20.45 8.38 -0.33
N LEU A 84 -20.81 8.74 0.91
CA LEU A 84 -21.57 9.94 1.22
C LEU A 84 -20.71 11.19 1.42
N PHE A 85 -19.40 11.01 1.69
CA PHE A 85 -18.54 12.10 2.15
C PHE A 85 -17.87 12.89 1.06
N SER A 86 -17.84 12.45 -0.20
CA SER A 86 -16.89 13.08 -1.06
C SER A 86 -17.49 13.79 -2.26
N GLN A 87 -17.42 15.08 -2.17
CA GLN A 87 -17.37 15.94 -3.35
C GLN A 87 -16.00 15.87 -4.05
N ASP A 88 -14.94 15.33 -3.39
CA ASP A 88 -13.58 15.27 -3.94
C ASP A 88 -12.87 13.93 -3.68
N PHE A 89 -13.32 12.87 -4.35
CA PHE A 89 -12.61 11.59 -4.37
C PHE A 89 -11.23 11.68 -5.03
N TYR A 90 -11.00 12.67 -5.87
CA TYR A 90 -9.76 12.83 -6.61
C TYR A 90 -8.56 13.04 -5.67
N SER A 91 -8.68 13.95 -4.71
CA SER A 91 -7.63 14.24 -3.73
C SER A 91 -7.33 13.05 -2.79
N MET A 92 -8.25 12.09 -2.67
CA MET A 92 -8.07 10.89 -1.85
C MET A 92 -7.35 9.76 -2.59
N THR A 93 -7.13 9.90 -3.90
CA THR A 93 -6.47 8.87 -4.69
C THR A 93 -4.95 9.01 -4.67
N ILE A 94 -4.25 7.91 -4.94
CA ILE A 94 -2.80 7.88 -5.07
C ILE A 94 -2.38 8.83 -6.20
N ASN A 95 -1.47 9.75 -5.88
CA ASN A 95 -0.96 10.79 -6.76
C ASN A 95 -2.09 11.63 -7.41
N GLU A 96 -3.23 11.75 -6.72
CA GLU A 96 -4.40 12.47 -7.22
C GLU A 96 -4.78 12.09 -8.67
N SER A 97 -4.57 10.85 -9.02
CA SER A 97 -4.78 10.33 -10.38
C SER A 97 -6.26 10.08 -10.70
N GLY A 98 -7.14 10.12 -9.71
CA GLY A 98 -8.55 9.71 -9.86
C GLY A 98 -8.72 8.21 -10.09
N LYS A 99 -7.66 7.38 -9.94
CA LYS A 99 -7.69 5.99 -10.37
C LYS A 99 -7.56 4.97 -9.24
N TYR A 100 -6.63 5.16 -8.30
CA TYR A 100 -6.34 4.20 -7.23
C TYR A 100 -6.53 4.82 -5.86
N MET A 101 -7.26 4.15 -4.97
CA MET A 101 -7.48 4.60 -3.60
C MET A 101 -6.95 3.55 -2.63
N LEU A 102 -6.01 3.95 -1.76
CA LEU A 102 -5.45 3.08 -0.73
C LEU A 102 -6.44 2.97 0.43
N LEU A 103 -6.98 1.76 0.66
CA LEU A 103 -7.98 1.48 1.68
C LEU A 103 -7.36 0.78 2.89
N GLN A 104 -7.53 1.39 4.06
CA GLN A 104 -7.36 0.73 5.34
C GLN A 104 -8.69 0.07 5.73
N VAL A 105 -8.70 -1.25 5.83
CA VAL A 105 -9.86 -2.01 6.28
C VAL A 105 -9.88 -2.02 7.81
N PRO A 106 -10.95 -1.58 8.49
CA PRO A 106 -11.10 -1.73 9.94
C PRO A 106 -11.20 -3.20 10.36
N GLU A 107 -10.67 -3.55 11.54
CA GLU A 107 -10.64 -4.94 12.02
C GLU A 107 -12.05 -5.54 12.22
N ASP A 108 -13.01 -4.72 12.57
CA ASP A 108 -14.43 -5.09 12.80
C ASP A 108 -15.30 -5.04 11.54
N MET A 109 -14.72 -4.72 10.38
CA MET A 109 -15.48 -4.61 9.13
C MET A 109 -15.90 -5.98 8.59
N GLY A 110 -17.20 -6.14 8.33
CA GLY A 110 -17.73 -7.31 7.62
C GLY A 110 -17.37 -7.31 6.12
N ILE A 111 -17.26 -8.52 5.55
CA ILE A 111 -16.90 -8.66 4.13
C ILE A 111 -17.95 -8.06 3.19
N GLU A 112 -19.22 -8.18 3.51
CA GLU A 112 -20.34 -7.68 2.68
C GLU A 112 -20.28 -6.16 2.52
N VAL A 113 -19.91 -5.47 3.59
CA VAL A 113 -19.71 -4.01 3.60
C VAL A 113 -18.51 -3.63 2.74
N LEU A 114 -17.38 -4.32 2.90
CA LEU A 114 -16.18 -4.06 2.12
C LEU A 114 -16.41 -4.33 0.63
N GLU A 115 -17.13 -5.38 0.27
CA GLU A 115 -17.51 -5.67 -1.12
C GLU A 115 -18.38 -4.56 -1.71
N THR A 116 -19.33 -4.04 -0.94
CA THR A 116 -20.18 -2.91 -1.35
C THR A 116 -19.34 -1.66 -1.60
N ILE A 117 -18.44 -1.30 -0.67
CA ILE A 117 -17.53 -0.17 -0.82
C ILE A 117 -16.67 -0.33 -2.07
N ALA A 118 -16.07 -1.52 -2.26
CA ALA A 118 -15.22 -1.78 -3.42
C ALA A 118 -15.99 -1.63 -4.73
N TYR A 119 -17.22 -2.12 -4.79
CA TYR A 119 -18.08 -2.00 -5.96
C TYR A 119 -18.47 -0.54 -6.25
N GLU A 120 -18.86 0.23 -5.22
CA GLU A 120 -19.24 1.64 -5.37
C GLU A 120 -18.06 2.52 -5.84
N LEU A 121 -16.84 2.26 -5.35
CA LEU A 121 -15.64 2.92 -5.85
C LEU A 121 -15.40 2.61 -7.33
N GLN A 122 -15.58 1.36 -7.73
CA GLN A 122 -15.40 0.93 -9.12
C GLN A 122 -16.45 1.55 -10.06
N LEU A 123 -17.68 1.74 -9.62
CA LEU A 123 -18.68 2.50 -10.38
C LEU A 123 -18.27 3.95 -10.65
N LYS A 124 -17.43 4.52 -9.79
CA LYS A 124 -16.81 5.86 -9.97
C LYS A 124 -15.49 5.82 -10.76
N GLY A 125 -15.09 4.65 -11.28
CA GLY A 125 -13.83 4.46 -12.00
C GLY A 125 -12.59 4.33 -11.10
N ILE A 126 -12.79 4.26 -9.76
CA ILE A 126 -11.71 4.16 -8.77
C ILE A 126 -11.47 2.69 -8.42
N VAL A 127 -10.22 2.26 -8.51
CA VAL A 127 -9.79 0.92 -8.13
C VAL A 127 -9.38 0.90 -6.66
N PRO A 128 -10.04 0.10 -5.80
CA PRO A 128 -9.62 -0.04 -4.42
C PRO A 128 -8.28 -0.78 -4.33
N VAL A 129 -7.33 -0.23 -3.56
CA VAL A 129 -6.06 -0.85 -3.21
C VAL A 129 -6.13 -1.25 -1.74
N LEU A 130 -6.23 -2.55 -1.46
CA LEU A 130 -6.32 -3.06 -0.09
C LEU A 130 -4.94 -2.98 0.57
N ASN A 131 -4.86 -2.23 1.67
CA ASN A 131 -3.63 -2.05 2.42
C ASN A 131 -3.37 -3.24 3.35
N GLU A 132 -2.25 -3.93 3.14
CA GLU A 132 -1.69 -4.97 4.01
C GLU A 132 -2.68 -6.06 4.48
N PRO A 133 -3.48 -6.66 3.55
CA PRO A 133 -4.48 -7.67 3.93
C PRO A 133 -3.84 -8.93 4.56
N GLU A 134 -2.54 -9.16 4.36
CA GLU A 134 -1.81 -10.27 4.97
C GLU A 134 -1.68 -10.17 6.50
N SER A 135 -1.96 -9.00 7.07
CA SER A 135 -1.99 -8.77 8.51
C SER A 135 -3.41 -8.72 9.09
N HIS A 136 -4.44 -8.66 8.22
CA HIS A 136 -5.82 -8.43 8.64
C HIS A 136 -6.57 -9.73 8.94
N PRO A 137 -7.26 -9.85 10.11
CA PRO A 137 -7.98 -11.06 10.52
C PRO A 137 -8.96 -11.57 9.46
N LEU A 138 -9.78 -10.68 8.86
CA LEU A 138 -10.77 -11.01 7.83
C LEU A 138 -10.21 -11.89 6.71
N PHE A 139 -8.99 -11.61 6.26
CA PHE A 139 -8.36 -12.32 5.13
C PHE A 139 -7.48 -13.48 5.59
N LEU A 140 -6.93 -13.42 6.80
CA LEU A 140 -6.19 -14.52 7.41
C LEU A 140 -7.09 -15.70 7.74
N ASP A 141 -8.27 -15.42 8.30
CA ASP A 141 -9.24 -16.44 8.70
C ASP A 141 -9.98 -17.03 7.49
N ASN A 142 -10.25 -16.19 6.48
CA ASN A 142 -10.89 -16.63 5.25
C ASN A 142 -10.29 -15.98 3.99
N PRO A 143 -9.21 -16.53 3.43
CA PRO A 143 -8.58 -15.99 2.21
C PRO A 143 -9.49 -15.95 0.97
N ALA A 144 -10.63 -16.67 0.99
CA ALA A 144 -11.61 -16.60 -0.10
C ALA A 144 -12.24 -15.19 -0.22
N HIS A 145 -12.26 -14.41 0.86
CA HIS A 145 -12.70 -13.01 0.83
C HIS A 145 -11.75 -12.16 -0.04
N LEU A 146 -10.45 -12.31 0.17
CA LEU A 146 -9.46 -11.60 -0.65
C LEU A 146 -9.52 -12.02 -2.13
N TYR A 147 -9.63 -13.33 -2.38
CA TYR A 147 -9.80 -13.86 -3.73
C TYR A 147 -11.00 -13.20 -4.44
N LYS A 148 -12.15 -13.10 -3.77
CA LYS A 148 -13.37 -12.50 -4.34
C LYS A 148 -13.17 -11.03 -4.70
N LEU A 149 -12.58 -10.24 -3.79
CA LEU A 149 -12.28 -8.83 -4.03
C LEU A 149 -11.30 -8.64 -5.19
N VAL A 150 -10.22 -9.43 -5.25
CA VAL A 150 -9.23 -9.37 -6.34
C VAL A 150 -9.84 -9.78 -7.67
N LYS A 151 -10.63 -10.87 -7.70
CA LYS A 151 -11.34 -11.31 -8.90
C LYS A 151 -12.30 -10.25 -9.43
N ASN A 152 -12.89 -9.48 -8.52
CA ASN A 152 -13.77 -8.35 -8.86
C ASN A 152 -13.02 -7.05 -9.13
N GLY A 153 -11.69 -7.07 -9.23
CA GLY A 153 -10.91 -5.94 -9.71
C GLY A 153 -10.13 -5.15 -8.65
N ALA A 154 -10.21 -5.50 -7.37
CA ALA A 154 -9.36 -4.88 -6.35
C ALA A 154 -7.87 -5.13 -6.60
N VAL A 155 -7.03 -4.24 -6.11
CA VAL A 155 -5.57 -4.35 -6.07
C VAL A 155 -5.16 -4.63 -4.62
N VAL A 156 -4.06 -5.33 -4.41
CA VAL A 156 -3.53 -5.67 -3.08
C VAL A 156 -2.12 -5.14 -2.94
N GLN A 157 -1.88 -4.36 -1.89
CA GLN A 157 -0.58 -3.91 -1.46
C GLN A 157 -0.13 -4.72 -0.25
N LEU A 158 1.03 -5.36 -0.35
CA LEU A 158 1.68 -6.08 0.75
C LEU A 158 2.73 -5.20 1.44
N SER A 159 2.93 -5.42 2.73
CA SER A 159 4.00 -4.80 3.50
C SER A 159 5.37 -5.43 3.18
N ALA A 160 6.39 -4.60 2.95
CA ALA A 160 7.77 -5.06 2.84
C ALA A 160 8.22 -5.80 4.11
N GLN A 161 7.80 -5.33 5.29
CA GLN A 161 8.11 -5.98 6.56
C GLN A 161 7.45 -7.35 6.70
N SER A 162 6.24 -7.55 6.16
CA SER A 162 5.62 -8.88 6.09
C SER A 162 6.41 -9.83 5.21
N ILE A 163 6.88 -9.39 4.05
CA ILE A 163 7.76 -10.19 3.15
C ILE A 163 9.05 -10.60 3.88
N LEU A 164 9.69 -9.68 4.60
CA LEU A 164 10.94 -9.93 5.32
C LEU A 164 10.73 -10.76 6.59
N GLY A 165 9.54 -10.73 7.19
CA GLY A 165 9.20 -11.41 8.44
C GLY A 165 9.34 -10.52 9.68
N GLY A 166 9.58 -9.21 9.51
CA GLY A 166 9.63 -8.25 10.60
C GLY A 166 8.32 -8.15 11.37
N ASN A 167 7.19 -8.32 10.68
CA ASN A 167 5.85 -8.35 11.29
C ASN A 167 5.45 -9.74 11.86
N GLY A 168 6.35 -10.72 11.81
CA GLY A 168 6.12 -12.08 12.31
C GLY A 168 5.87 -13.13 11.23
N SER A 169 6.08 -14.40 11.61
CA SER A 169 6.03 -15.53 10.69
C SER A 169 4.66 -15.80 10.09
N LYS A 170 3.58 -15.52 10.83
CA LYS A 170 2.19 -15.67 10.36
C LYS A 170 1.92 -14.77 9.16
N PHE A 171 2.28 -13.50 9.25
CA PHE A 171 2.05 -12.52 8.18
C PHE A 171 2.98 -12.75 6.99
N LYS A 172 4.23 -13.16 7.25
CA LYS A 172 5.14 -13.59 6.20
C LYS A 172 4.56 -14.75 5.39
N LYS A 173 4.04 -15.77 6.05
CA LYS A 173 3.41 -16.91 5.39
C LYS A 173 2.21 -16.48 4.54
N ALA A 174 1.34 -15.62 5.09
CA ALA A 174 0.18 -15.10 4.37
C ALA A 174 0.59 -14.26 3.14
N ALA A 175 1.58 -13.36 3.28
CA ALA A 175 2.09 -12.53 2.18
C ALA A 175 2.60 -13.41 1.02
N TYR A 176 3.42 -14.42 1.32
CA TYR A 176 3.90 -15.35 0.28
C TYR A 176 2.77 -16.16 -0.32
N GLN A 177 1.81 -16.60 0.48
CA GLN A 177 0.64 -17.34 0.00
C GLN A 177 -0.21 -16.47 -0.96
N PHE A 178 -0.36 -15.17 -0.68
CA PHE A 178 -1.05 -14.25 -1.59
C PHE A 178 -0.29 -14.04 -2.90
N ILE A 179 1.06 -14.00 -2.85
CA ILE A 179 1.88 -13.95 -4.07
C ILE A 179 1.73 -15.23 -4.89
N ASP A 180 1.78 -16.41 -4.25
CA ASP A 180 1.69 -17.72 -4.90
C ASP A 180 0.37 -17.89 -5.67
N HIS A 181 -0.72 -17.29 -5.17
CA HIS A 181 -2.06 -17.40 -5.76
C HIS A 181 -2.49 -16.18 -6.61
N GLY A 182 -1.55 -15.31 -7.01
CA GLY A 182 -1.87 -14.16 -7.86
C GLY A 182 -2.74 -13.09 -7.20
N LEU A 183 -2.79 -13.07 -5.85
CA LEU A 183 -3.61 -12.13 -5.10
C LEU A 183 -2.87 -10.85 -4.73
N ALA A 184 -1.54 -10.80 -4.89
CA ALA A 184 -0.71 -9.65 -4.54
C ALA A 184 -0.23 -8.90 -5.79
N HIS A 185 -0.25 -7.57 -5.75
CA HIS A 185 0.01 -6.73 -6.92
C HIS A 185 1.14 -5.73 -6.74
N VAL A 186 1.33 -5.20 -5.53
CA VAL A 186 2.37 -4.21 -5.22
C VAL A 186 2.90 -4.45 -3.81
N ILE A 187 4.15 -4.07 -3.56
CA ILE A 187 4.80 -4.07 -2.25
C ILE A 187 5.16 -2.64 -1.91
N ALA A 188 4.87 -2.21 -0.70
CA ALA A 188 5.24 -0.90 -0.18
C ALA A 188 5.80 -1.01 1.23
N SER A 189 6.50 0.02 1.69
CA SER A 189 7.19 -0.05 2.97
C SER A 189 6.28 0.19 4.17
N GLY A 190 5.29 1.07 4.06
CA GLY A 190 4.56 1.60 5.20
C GLY A 190 5.45 2.41 6.15
N VAL A 191 6.57 2.94 5.65
CA VAL A 191 7.58 3.64 6.46
C VAL A 191 6.99 4.87 7.12
N ASN A 192 7.35 5.05 8.39
CA ASN A 192 6.99 6.19 9.22
C ASN A 192 8.17 6.58 10.12
N ARG A 193 7.99 7.59 10.97
CA ARG A 193 9.01 8.07 11.90
C ARG A 193 9.52 7.01 12.87
N GLU A 194 8.68 6.04 13.26
CA GLU A 194 9.05 5.05 14.27
C GLU A 194 9.86 3.88 13.69
N ASN A 195 9.68 3.60 12.38
CA ASN A 195 10.26 2.41 11.75
C ASN A 195 11.24 2.70 10.60
N TYR A 196 11.56 3.96 10.26
CA TYR A 196 12.36 4.30 9.09
C TYR A 196 13.78 3.71 9.12
N GLN A 197 14.35 3.49 10.31
CA GLN A 197 15.63 2.81 10.48
C GLN A 197 15.61 1.35 10.00
N GLN A 198 14.41 0.75 9.95
CA GLN A 198 14.18 -0.63 9.50
C GLN A 198 13.65 -0.68 8.06
N TYR A 199 13.77 0.42 7.32
CA TYR A 199 13.36 0.47 5.93
C TYR A 199 13.99 -0.67 5.12
N GLY A 200 13.24 -1.33 4.26
CA GLY A 200 13.72 -2.54 3.61
C GLY A 200 12.97 -2.90 2.33
N LEU A 201 12.49 -1.92 1.56
CA LEU A 201 11.75 -2.20 0.31
C LEU A 201 12.64 -2.93 -0.70
N GLN A 202 13.90 -2.52 -0.87
CA GLN A 202 14.85 -3.19 -1.76
C GLN A 202 15.12 -4.64 -1.30
N LYS A 203 15.26 -4.86 0.02
CA LYS A 203 15.42 -6.19 0.59
C LYS A 203 14.20 -7.08 0.33
N ALA A 204 12.99 -6.53 0.46
CA ALA A 204 11.76 -7.25 0.16
C ALA A 204 11.68 -7.64 -1.33
N TYR A 205 12.02 -6.72 -2.23
CA TYR A 205 12.12 -7.02 -3.66
C TYR A 205 13.19 -8.08 -3.96
N SER A 206 14.34 -8.02 -3.30
CA SER A 206 15.39 -9.03 -3.43
C SER A 206 14.93 -10.42 -2.95
N ALA A 207 14.16 -10.48 -1.86
CA ALA A 207 13.58 -11.73 -1.35
C ALA A 207 12.56 -12.32 -2.34
N VAL A 208 11.73 -11.48 -2.96
CA VAL A 208 10.79 -11.90 -4.03
C VAL A 208 11.56 -12.40 -5.25
N SER A 209 12.56 -11.66 -5.73
CA SER A 209 13.40 -12.07 -6.85
C SER A 209 14.08 -13.42 -6.61
N LYS A 210 14.65 -13.61 -5.41
CA LYS A 210 15.30 -14.88 -5.03
C LYS A 210 14.34 -16.08 -5.06
N LYS A 211 13.05 -15.86 -4.66
CA LYS A 211 12.08 -16.96 -4.59
C LYS A 211 11.35 -17.19 -5.92
N TYR A 212 11.04 -16.15 -6.66
CA TYR A 212 10.13 -16.21 -7.82
C TYR A 212 10.79 -15.79 -9.15
N GLY A 213 12.03 -15.34 -9.10
CA GLY A 213 12.74 -14.81 -10.27
C GLY A 213 12.44 -13.35 -10.58
N ASN A 214 13.25 -12.78 -11.48
CA ASN A 214 13.21 -11.36 -11.82
C ASN A 214 11.91 -10.95 -12.53
N SER A 215 11.27 -11.84 -13.30
CA SER A 215 10.01 -11.53 -13.96
C SER A 215 8.91 -11.15 -12.96
N LYS A 216 8.82 -11.87 -11.84
CA LYS A 216 7.86 -11.53 -10.77
C LYS A 216 8.22 -10.24 -10.06
N LEU A 217 9.51 -10.02 -9.79
CA LEU A 217 10.02 -8.77 -9.22
C LEU A 217 9.63 -7.56 -10.08
N TYR A 218 9.93 -7.60 -11.39
CA TYR A 218 9.62 -6.48 -12.28
C TYR A 218 8.13 -6.16 -12.35
N ARG A 219 7.26 -7.16 -12.26
CA ARG A 219 5.80 -6.93 -12.18
C ARG A 219 5.40 -6.10 -10.95
N PHE A 220 5.99 -6.36 -9.79
CA PHE A 220 5.73 -5.54 -8.60
C PHE A 220 6.24 -4.11 -8.75
N ILE A 221 7.42 -3.91 -9.35
CA ILE A 221 7.99 -2.59 -9.60
C ILE A 221 7.14 -1.82 -10.63
N GLU A 222 6.81 -2.44 -11.77
CA GLU A 222 5.99 -1.84 -12.83
C GLU A 222 4.58 -1.52 -12.32
N ASN A 223 4.00 -2.37 -11.47
CA ASN A 223 2.72 -2.10 -10.84
C ASN A 223 2.78 -0.90 -9.90
N ALA A 224 3.86 -0.72 -9.14
CA ALA A 224 4.04 0.47 -8.30
C ALA A 224 4.08 1.75 -9.16
N GLU A 225 4.77 1.71 -10.29
CA GLU A 225 4.82 2.82 -11.26
C GLU A 225 3.46 3.07 -11.92
N ALA A 226 2.73 2.00 -12.28
CA ALA A 226 1.40 2.10 -12.84
C ALA A 226 0.40 2.73 -11.87
N ILE A 227 0.41 2.30 -10.61
CA ILE A 227 -0.44 2.86 -9.54
C ILE A 227 -0.14 4.35 -9.35
N ALA A 228 1.13 4.71 -9.20
CA ALA A 228 1.55 6.11 -9.00
C ALA A 228 1.23 7.00 -10.22
N SER A 229 1.09 6.42 -11.42
CA SER A 229 0.82 7.14 -12.67
C SER A 229 -0.64 7.04 -13.13
N GLY A 230 -1.54 6.40 -12.35
CA GLY A 230 -2.94 6.18 -12.74
C GLY A 230 -3.11 5.23 -13.94
N LYS A 231 -2.08 4.45 -14.30
CA LYS A 231 -2.11 3.48 -15.40
C LYS A 231 -2.64 2.13 -14.96
N ALA A 232 -3.00 1.27 -15.91
CA ALA A 232 -3.48 -0.07 -15.62
C ALA A 232 -2.40 -0.95 -14.98
N VAL A 233 -2.74 -1.58 -13.86
CA VAL A 233 -1.90 -2.55 -13.14
C VAL A 233 -1.99 -3.91 -13.85
N TYR A 234 -0.83 -4.55 -14.02
CA TYR A 234 -0.81 -5.96 -14.44
C TYR A 234 -1.35 -6.85 -13.32
N LYS A 235 -2.35 -7.66 -13.64
CA LYS A 235 -2.95 -8.65 -12.75
C LYS A 235 -2.78 -10.04 -13.34
N GLN A 236 -2.21 -10.95 -12.55
CA GLN A 236 -2.28 -12.38 -12.85
C GLN A 236 -3.70 -12.87 -12.56
N GLU A 237 -4.18 -13.89 -13.28
CA GLU A 237 -5.45 -14.54 -12.92
C GLU A 237 -5.37 -15.05 -11.48
N PRO A 238 -6.28 -14.61 -10.58
CA PRO A 238 -6.23 -15.00 -9.19
C PRO A 238 -6.67 -16.46 -9.00
N GLU A 239 -6.02 -17.16 -8.09
CA GLU A 239 -6.35 -18.53 -7.73
C GLU A 239 -6.88 -18.62 -6.29
N ARG A 240 -7.81 -19.55 -6.05
CA ARG A 240 -8.35 -19.79 -4.71
C ARG A 240 -7.31 -20.48 -3.82
N ILE A 241 -7.08 -19.91 -2.64
CA ILE A 241 -6.32 -20.59 -1.61
C ILE A 241 -7.16 -21.71 -1.01
N LYS A 242 -6.76 -22.95 -1.21
CA LYS A 242 -7.43 -24.12 -0.62
C LYS A 242 -7.11 -24.18 0.88
N LYS A 243 -8.16 -24.21 1.71
CA LYS A 243 -7.96 -24.55 3.13
C LYS A 243 -7.42 -25.98 3.21
N THR A 244 -6.21 -26.16 3.74
CA THR A 244 -5.70 -27.50 4.08
C THR A 244 -6.63 -28.04 5.18
N LYS A 245 -7.50 -29.00 4.84
CA LYS A 245 -8.20 -29.75 5.86
C LYS A 245 -7.11 -30.56 6.60
N PHE A 246 -6.82 -30.20 7.85
CA PHE A 246 -6.19 -31.15 8.75
C PHE A 246 -7.18 -32.31 8.89
N LEU A 247 -6.88 -33.42 8.23
CA LEU A 247 -7.48 -34.70 8.59
C LEU A 247 -6.99 -35.00 10.00
N GLY A 248 -7.78 -34.60 11.00
CA GLY A 248 -7.59 -35.06 12.35
C GLY A 248 -7.81 -36.57 12.34
N ILE A 249 -6.74 -37.32 12.43
CA ILE A 249 -6.78 -38.71 12.87
C ILE A 249 -6.99 -38.66 14.38
N PHE A 250 -8.18 -38.95 14.82
CA PHE A 250 -8.48 -39.37 16.19
C PHE A 250 -8.34 -40.89 16.24
#